data_0de1147fc908c0896b8fdfe54b7a5079
#
_entry.id   0de1147fc908c0896b8fdfe54b7a5079
#
_cell.length_a   1.000
_cell.length_b   1.000
_cell.length_c   1.000
_cell.angle_alpha   90.00
_cell.angle_beta   90.00
_cell.angle_gamma   90.00
#
_symmetry.space_group_name_H-M   'P 1'
#
loop_
_entity.id
_entity.type
_entity.pdbx_description
1 polymer ?
#
loop_
_entity_poly.entity_id
_entity_poly.type
_entity_poly.pdbx_seq_one_letter_code
_entity_poly.pdbx_strand_id
1 'polypeptide(L)'
;MFRVIIFFLILNFYNQAQASINDKIILRLTQTNNLSFYFEQSINEENENGNCIIKYPKKIYCEYKNKNKKIIVSNGKSLVIKIRNSGNFYIYPLKKTPLYFLLDKNYLIQKINKLKPREIENKYINFKILENNSEINIFFDKKTFNLIGWQTEDIYQNLTITFISLVKINQEINDDIFILPKKD
;
A
#
# COMPACT_ATOMS: atom_id res chain seq x y z
N MET A 1 -22.53 -48.22 52.15
CA MET A 1 -21.42 -47.92 51.22
C MET A 1 -21.94 -46.99 50.18
N PHE A 2 -21.70 -45.66 50.34
CA PHE A 2 -22.08 -44.62 49.35
C PHE A 2 -20.88 -44.39 48.41
N ARG A 3 -21.03 -44.69 47.14
CA ARG A 3 -20.04 -44.34 46.10
C ARG A 3 -20.32 -42.92 45.65
N VAL A 4 -19.45 -41.97 45.99
CA VAL A 4 -19.44 -40.60 45.48
C VAL A 4 -18.75 -40.63 44.12
N ILE A 5 -19.51 -40.41 43.04
CA ILE A 5 -18.98 -40.21 41.69
C ILE A 5 -18.64 -38.73 41.56
N ILE A 6 -17.33 -38.39 41.63
CA ILE A 6 -16.84 -37.06 41.37
C ILE A 6 -16.77 -36.87 39.81
N PHE A 7 -17.73 -36.11 39.31
CA PHE A 7 -17.78 -35.72 37.92
C PHE A 7 -16.77 -34.57 37.72
N PHE A 8 -15.59 -34.87 37.19
CA PHE A 8 -14.60 -33.88 36.82
C PHE A 8 -15.09 -33.16 35.55
N LEU A 9 -15.73 -31.99 35.71
CA LEU A 9 -16.04 -31.05 34.64
C LEU A 9 -14.72 -30.42 34.17
N ILE A 10 -14.14 -30.99 33.13
CA ILE A 10 -13.00 -30.35 32.40
C ILE A 10 -13.60 -29.17 31.64
N LEU A 11 -13.54 -27.98 32.25
CA LEU A 11 -13.78 -26.71 31.56
C LEU A 11 -12.63 -26.47 30.56
N ASN A 12 -12.86 -26.89 29.33
CA ASN A 12 -12.01 -26.50 28.21
C ASN A 12 -12.19 -24.98 28.02
N PHE A 13 -11.33 -24.19 28.65
CA PHE A 13 -11.14 -22.79 28.30
C PHE A 13 -10.52 -22.74 26.88
N TYR A 14 -11.36 -22.66 25.87
CA TYR A 14 -10.91 -22.29 24.55
C TYR A 14 -10.40 -20.84 24.64
N ASN A 15 -9.10 -20.66 24.85
CA ASN A 15 -8.44 -19.39 24.62
C ASN A 15 -8.60 -19.08 23.12
N GLN A 16 -9.63 -18.34 22.76
CA GLN A 16 -9.72 -17.75 21.44
C GLN A 16 -8.57 -16.72 21.32
N ALA A 17 -7.46 -17.15 20.73
CA ALA A 17 -6.38 -16.25 20.37
C ALA A 17 -6.96 -15.20 19.41
N GLN A 18 -7.22 -14.01 19.93
CA GLN A 18 -7.70 -12.91 19.09
C GLN A 18 -6.56 -12.50 18.16
N ALA A 19 -6.78 -12.62 16.83
CA ALA A 19 -5.79 -12.23 15.83
C ALA A 19 -5.36 -10.78 16.05
N SER A 20 -4.07 -10.55 16.07
CA SER A 20 -3.51 -9.22 16.27
C SER A 20 -3.89 -8.29 15.10
N ILE A 21 -3.75 -6.98 15.30
CA ILE A 21 -3.94 -5.99 14.24
C ILE A 21 -3.01 -6.30 13.06
N ASN A 22 -1.76 -6.68 13.33
CA ASN A 22 -0.80 -7.06 12.32
C ASN A 22 -1.30 -8.25 11.50
N ASP A 23 -1.80 -9.30 12.13
CA ASP A 23 -2.30 -10.50 11.44
C ASP A 23 -3.45 -10.18 10.50
N LYS A 24 -4.37 -9.31 10.93
CA LYS A 24 -5.51 -8.88 10.11
C LYS A 24 -5.06 -8.12 8.87
N ILE A 25 -4.09 -7.19 9.02
CA ILE A 25 -3.53 -6.42 7.90
C ILE A 25 -2.72 -7.33 6.97
N ILE A 26 -1.90 -8.24 7.53
CA ILE A 26 -1.13 -9.22 6.75
C ILE A 26 -2.06 -10.11 5.93
N LEU A 27 -3.14 -10.62 6.56
CA LEU A 27 -4.15 -11.40 5.85
C LEU A 27 -4.75 -10.61 4.67
N ARG A 28 -5.12 -9.34 4.91
CA ARG A 28 -5.68 -8.48 3.87
C ARG A 28 -4.71 -8.23 2.73
N LEU A 29 -3.45 -7.92 3.03
CA LEU A 29 -2.40 -7.77 2.02
C LEU A 29 -2.16 -9.06 1.24
N THR A 30 -2.11 -10.21 1.92
CA THR A 30 -1.90 -11.52 1.29
C THR A 30 -2.98 -11.82 0.25
N GLN A 31 -4.23 -11.51 0.56
CA GLN A 31 -5.38 -11.71 -0.32
C GLN A 31 -5.46 -10.71 -1.48
N THR A 32 -4.67 -9.63 -1.45
CA THR A 32 -4.71 -8.57 -2.46
C THR A 32 -3.64 -8.81 -3.52
N ASN A 33 -4.03 -9.10 -4.75
CA ASN A 33 -3.13 -9.24 -5.90
C ASN A 33 -3.00 -7.94 -6.70
N ASN A 34 -4.09 -7.19 -6.77
CA ASN A 34 -4.11 -5.87 -7.38
C ASN A 34 -5.14 -4.98 -6.70
N LEU A 35 -4.97 -3.67 -6.86
CA LEU A 35 -5.94 -2.66 -6.45
C LEU A 35 -6.01 -1.55 -7.49
N SER A 36 -7.22 -1.11 -7.78
CA SER A 36 -7.50 0.12 -8.53
C SER A 36 -8.20 1.11 -7.60
N PHE A 37 -7.83 2.37 -7.68
CA PHE A 37 -8.29 3.39 -6.74
C PHE A 37 -8.20 4.79 -7.33
N TYR A 38 -8.99 5.69 -6.77
CA TYR A 38 -8.79 7.13 -6.89
C TYR A 38 -7.82 7.59 -5.81
N PHE A 39 -6.93 8.53 -6.15
CA PHE A 39 -5.99 9.09 -5.19
C PHE A 39 -6.07 10.61 -5.16
N GLU A 40 -5.74 11.15 -4.00
CA GLU A 40 -5.43 12.55 -3.74
C GLU A 40 -4.03 12.61 -3.15
N GLN A 41 -3.18 13.44 -3.72
CA GLN A 41 -1.77 13.55 -3.36
C GLN A 41 -1.39 14.99 -3.13
N SER A 42 -0.69 15.26 -2.03
CA SER A 42 -0.10 16.57 -1.73
C SER A 42 1.41 16.47 -1.81
N ILE A 43 2.04 17.41 -2.55
CA ILE A 43 3.49 17.56 -2.69
C ILE A 43 3.78 19.05 -2.57
N ASN A 44 4.54 19.49 -1.54
CA ASN A 44 4.89 20.91 -1.34
C ASN A 44 3.67 21.85 -1.47
N GLU A 45 2.57 21.51 -0.80
CA GLU A 45 1.30 22.27 -0.80
C GLU A 45 0.53 22.23 -2.14
N GLU A 46 1.08 21.65 -3.19
CA GLU A 46 0.35 21.40 -4.42
C GLU A 46 -0.46 20.11 -4.32
N ASN A 47 -1.73 20.17 -4.70
CA ASN A 47 -2.62 19.04 -4.69
C ASN A 47 -2.82 18.47 -6.08
N GLU A 48 -2.60 17.18 -6.22
CA GLU A 48 -2.84 16.42 -7.44
C GLU A 48 -3.80 15.27 -7.14
N ASN A 49 -4.54 14.85 -8.15
CA ASN A 49 -5.42 13.68 -8.02
C ASN A 49 -5.47 12.89 -9.33
N GLY A 50 -6.01 11.68 -9.24
CA GLY A 50 -6.12 10.82 -10.40
C GLY A 50 -6.59 9.41 -10.05
N ASN A 51 -6.37 8.51 -10.99
CA ASN A 51 -6.66 7.10 -10.79
C ASN A 51 -5.36 6.29 -10.91
N CYS A 52 -5.21 5.29 -10.06
CA CYS A 52 -4.09 4.37 -10.11
C CYS A 52 -4.56 2.92 -10.11
N ILE A 53 -3.72 2.08 -10.69
CA ILE A 53 -3.80 0.63 -10.62
C ILE A 53 -2.45 0.12 -10.14
N ILE A 54 -2.44 -0.63 -9.03
CA ILE A 54 -1.28 -1.38 -8.56
C ILE A 54 -1.54 -2.85 -8.83
N LYS A 55 -0.58 -3.55 -9.44
CA LYS A 55 -0.54 -5.00 -9.55
C LYS A 55 0.75 -5.52 -8.93
N TYR A 56 0.61 -6.26 -7.86
CA TYR A 56 1.75 -6.86 -7.18
C TYR A 56 2.35 -8.01 -8.00
N PRO A 57 3.69 -8.18 -7.97
CA PRO A 57 4.65 -7.25 -7.40
C PRO A 57 5.04 -6.12 -8.35
N LYS A 58 5.28 -4.94 -7.80
CA LYS A 58 6.07 -3.84 -8.38
C LYS A 58 5.54 -3.16 -9.65
N LYS A 59 4.31 -3.47 -10.09
CA LYS A 59 3.67 -2.79 -11.22
C LYS A 59 2.72 -1.71 -10.72
N ILE A 60 2.75 -0.54 -11.35
CA ILE A 60 1.83 0.57 -11.12
C ILE A 60 1.55 1.31 -12.43
N TYR A 61 0.32 1.73 -12.59
CA TYR A 61 -0.11 2.68 -13.61
C TYR A 61 -0.96 3.74 -12.94
N CYS A 62 -0.58 5.03 -13.07
CA CYS A 62 -1.36 6.15 -12.57
C CYS A 62 -1.57 7.17 -13.67
N GLU A 63 -2.79 7.67 -13.77
CA GLU A 63 -3.18 8.76 -14.64
C GLU A 63 -3.69 9.92 -13.80
N TYR A 64 -2.98 11.05 -13.89
CA TYR A 64 -3.28 12.27 -13.14
C TYR A 64 -4.32 13.12 -13.85
N LYS A 65 -5.28 13.64 -13.12
CA LYS A 65 -6.33 14.53 -13.62
C LYS A 65 -5.90 16.00 -13.56
N ASN A 66 -4.67 16.28 -13.93
CA ASN A 66 -4.15 17.64 -13.98
C ASN A 66 -4.04 18.14 -15.44
N LYS A 67 -3.83 19.47 -15.60
CA LYS A 67 -3.67 20.09 -16.91
C LYS A 67 -2.52 19.48 -17.72
N ASN A 68 -1.51 18.96 -17.05
CA ASN A 68 -0.30 18.43 -17.66
C ASN A 68 -0.48 17.00 -18.20
N LYS A 69 -1.58 16.33 -17.89
CA LYS A 69 -1.85 14.92 -18.27
C LYS A 69 -0.67 14.01 -17.94
N LYS A 70 -0.20 14.10 -16.70
CA LYS A 70 0.90 13.28 -16.17
C LYS A 70 0.45 11.83 -16.04
N ILE A 71 1.31 10.91 -16.48
CA ILE A 71 1.18 9.49 -16.20
C ILE A 71 2.43 8.96 -15.51
N ILE A 72 2.24 7.97 -14.63
CA ILE A 72 3.32 7.24 -13.97
C ILE A 72 3.11 5.76 -14.27
N VAL A 73 4.14 5.10 -14.79
CA VAL A 73 4.08 3.68 -15.12
C VAL A 73 5.32 2.95 -14.59
N SER A 74 5.12 1.82 -13.92
CA SER A 74 6.20 0.90 -13.61
C SER A 74 5.89 -0.49 -14.14
N ASN A 75 6.90 -1.10 -14.77
CA ASN A 75 6.86 -2.51 -15.20
C ASN A 75 7.53 -3.47 -14.19
N GLY A 76 7.87 -2.98 -13.00
CA GLY A 76 8.59 -3.72 -11.95
C GLY A 76 10.10 -3.52 -11.94
N LYS A 77 10.70 -2.97 -13.01
CA LYS A 77 12.15 -2.69 -13.11
C LYS A 77 12.42 -1.19 -13.18
N SER A 78 11.69 -0.49 -14.02
CA SER A 78 11.80 0.94 -14.26
C SER A 78 10.49 1.65 -13.94
N LEU A 79 10.60 2.90 -13.50
CA LEU A 79 9.51 3.84 -13.33
C LEU A 79 9.64 4.93 -14.39
N VAL A 80 8.58 5.17 -15.14
CA VAL A 80 8.49 6.26 -16.11
C VAL A 80 7.47 7.28 -15.64
N ILE A 81 7.85 8.56 -15.71
CA ILE A 81 6.96 9.70 -15.55
C ILE A 81 6.91 10.40 -16.90
N LYS A 82 5.74 10.45 -17.51
CA LYS A 82 5.52 11.14 -18.79
C LYS A 82 4.48 12.24 -18.61
N ILE A 83 4.82 13.46 -19.05
CA ILE A 83 3.92 14.63 -19.05
C ILE A 83 3.52 14.88 -20.50
N ARG A 84 2.30 14.44 -20.88
CA ARG A 84 1.87 14.41 -22.27
C ARG A 84 1.85 15.80 -22.92
N ASN A 85 1.46 16.84 -22.18
CA ASN A 85 1.31 18.19 -22.76
C ASN A 85 2.64 18.90 -23.00
N SER A 86 3.70 18.58 -22.26
CA SER A 86 5.03 19.19 -22.43
C SER A 86 6.02 18.25 -23.12
N GLY A 87 5.66 17.00 -23.39
CA GLY A 87 6.56 15.98 -23.90
C GLY A 87 7.66 15.55 -22.93
N ASN A 88 7.66 16.06 -21.70
CA ASN A 88 8.66 15.69 -20.71
C ASN A 88 8.56 14.19 -20.36
N PHE A 89 9.71 13.53 -20.35
CA PHE A 89 9.84 12.11 -20.13
C PHE A 89 11.02 11.83 -19.19
N TYR A 90 10.72 11.15 -18.08
CA TYR A 90 11.70 10.79 -17.07
C TYR A 90 11.66 9.30 -16.84
N ILE A 91 12.82 8.65 -16.76
CA ILE A 91 12.93 7.23 -16.46
C ILE A 91 13.88 7.03 -15.28
N TYR A 92 13.45 6.23 -14.30
CA TYR A 92 14.21 5.94 -13.11
C TYR A 92 14.25 4.42 -12.88
N PRO A 93 15.36 3.85 -12.40
CA PRO A 93 15.34 2.51 -11.84
C PRO A 93 14.36 2.48 -10.66
N LEU A 94 13.34 1.62 -10.70
CA LEU A 94 12.31 1.56 -9.65
C LEU A 94 12.93 1.39 -8.26
N LYS A 95 14.01 0.59 -8.15
CA LYS A 95 14.73 0.33 -6.90
C LYS A 95 15.34 1.56 -6.22
N LYS A 96 15.45 2.68 -6.95
CA LYS A 96 15.93 3.96 -6.43
C LYS A 96 14.79 4.89 -6.00
N THR A 97 13.56 4.41 -5.98
CA THR A 97 12.39 5.19 -5.58
C THR A 97 11.71 4.54 -4.38
N PRO A 98 11.04 5.31 -3.49
CA PRO A 98 10.28 4.76 -2.37
C PRO A 98 9.16 3.80 -2.80
N LEU A 99 8.63 3.98 -4.02
CA LEU A 99 7.62 3.09 -4.60
C LEU A 99 8.09 1.64 -4.70
N TYR A 100 9.40 1.39 -4.81
CA TYR A 100 9.94 0.03 -4.83
C TYR A 100 9.49 -0.79 -3.62
N PHE A 101 9.47 -0.19 -2.44
CA PHE A 101 9.07 -0.83 -1.20
C PHE A 101 7.55 -0.93 -1.07
N LEU A 102 6.83 0.13 -1.43
CA LEU A 102 5.36 0.16 -1.39
C LEU A 102 4.72 -0.84 -2.35
N LEU A 103 5.35 -1.07 -3.51
CA LEU A 103 4.86 -1.99 -4.53
C LEU A 103 5.33 -3.44 -4.33
N ASP A 104 6.05 -3.74 -3.25
CA ASP A 104 6.47 -5.09 -2.88
C ASP A 104 5.65 -5.60 -1.69
N LYS A 105 4.58 -6.32 -1.99
CA LYS A 105 3.68 -6.89 -0.98
C LYS A 105 4.42 -7.77 0.05
N ASN A 106 5.35 -8.60 -0.40
CA ASN A 106 6.08 -9.50 0.50
C ASN A 106 6.99 -8.72 1.45
N TYR A 107 7.64 -7.68 0.94
CA TYR A 107 8.42 -6.76 1.77
C TYR A 107 7.54 -6.09 2.84
N LEU A 108 6.37 -5.57 2.45
CA LEU A 108 5.43 -4.94 3.39
C LEU A 108 4.99 -5.92 4.48
N ILE A 109 4.61 -7.13 4.12
CA ILE A 109 4.22 -8.19 5.06
C ILE A 109 5.35 -8.48 6.05
N GLN A 110 6.58 -8.64 5.57
CA GLN A 110 7.74 -8.89 6.44
C GLN A 110 8.02 -7.74 7.42
N LYS A 111 7.85 -6.48 6.97
CA LYS A 111 8.04 -5.31 7.85
C LYS A 111 6.91 -5.20 8.86
N ILE A 112 5.65 -5.29 8.43
CA ILE A 112 4.47 -5.21 9.31
C ILE A 112 4.51 -6.28 10.39
N ASN A 113 4.95 -7.49 10.07
CA ASN A 113 5.08 -8.58 11.04
C ASN A 113 6.04 -8.25 12.21
N LYS A 114 7.00 -7.36 12.00
CA LYS A 114 8.04 -7.00 12.98
C LYS A 114 7.79 -5.66 13.67
N LEU A 115 6.92 -4.82 13.14
CA LEU A 115 6.68 -3.47 13.61
C LEU A 115 5.48 -3.42 14.56
N LYS A 116 5.54 -2.49 15.51
CA LYS A 116 4.39 -2.16 16.34
C LYS A 116 3.47 -1.19 15.58
N PRO A 117 2.16 -1.46 15.49
CA PRO A 117 1.22 -0.55 14.88
C PRO A 117 1.05 0.69 15.78
N ARG A 118 0.91 1.86 15.18
CA ARG A 118 0.49 3.09 15.84
C ARG A 118 -0.96 3.39 15.45
N GLU A 119 -1.84 3.47 16.42
CA GLU A 119 -3.21 3.90 16.19
C GLU A 119 -3.30 5.43 16.18
N ILE A 120 -4.03 5.98 15.22
CA ILE A 120 -4.26 7.41 15.05
C ILE A 120 -5.76 7.66 15.11
N GLU A 121 -6.20 8.52 16.04
CA GLU A 121 -7.59 8.96 16.23
C GLU A 121 -8.61 7.81 16.32
N ASN A 122 -8.17 6.63 16.75
CA ASN A 122 -8.99 5.42 16.78
C ASN A 122 -9.62 5.02 15.42
N LYS A 123 -9.12 5.60 14.32
CA LYS A 123 -9.62 5.39 12.95
C LYS A 123 -8.60 4.71 12.05
N TYR A 124 -7.32 5.01 12.23
CA TYR A 124 -6.24 4.60 11.32
C TYR A 124 -5.18 3.81 12.07
N ILE A 125 -4.53 2.92 11.34
CA ILE A 125 -3.36 2.18 11.78
C ILE A 125 -2.19 2.59 10.90
N ASN A 126 -1.11 3.03 11.52
CA ASN A 126 0.10 3.47 10.83
C ASN A 126 1.26 2.55 11.16
N PHE A 127 2.05 2.22 10.13
CA PHE A 127 3.36 1.62 10.27
C PHE A 127 4.41 2.56 9.69
N LYS A 128 5.43 2.85 10.49
CA LYS A 128 6.59 3.62 10.09
C LYS A 128 7.73 2.68 9.71
N ILE A 129 8.16 2.73 8.48
CA ILE A 129 9.26 1.95 7.93
C ILE A 129 10.42 2.90 7.65
N LEU A 130 11.60 2.58 8.15
CA LEU A 130 12.84 3.28 7.81
C LEU A 130 13.65 2.38 6.88
N GLU A 131 13.98 2.87 5.70
CA GLU A 131 14.72 2.12 4.69
C GLU A 131 15.61 3.05 3.86
N ASN A 132 16.91 2.76 3.77
CA ASN A 132 17.88 3.53 2.97
C ASN A 132 17.82 5.05 3.22
N ASN A 133 17.74 5.47 4.47
CA ASN A 133 17.58 6.86 4.93
C ASN A 133 16.25 7.53 4.51
N SER A 134 15.30 6.78 3.97
CA SER A 134 13.95 7.26 3.67
C SER A 134 12.95 6.77 4.71
N GLU A 135 12.01 7.63 5.06
CA GLU A 135 10.88 7.30 5.91
C GLU A 135 9.65 7.02 5.05
N ILE A 136 9.02 5.86 5.30
CA ILE A 136 7.79 5.45 4.65
C ILE A 136 6.73 5.23 5.72
N ASN A 137 5.70 6.02 5.73
CA ASN A 137 4.53 5.80 6.57
C ASN A 137 3.41 5.17 5.75
N ILE A 138 2.85 4.05 6.21
CA ILE A 138 1.76 3.36 5.54
C ILE A 138 0.55 3.36 6.45
N PHE A 139 -0.61 3.69 5.90
CA PHE A 139 -1.85 3.85 6.65
C PHE A 139 -2.89 2.83 6.21
N PHE A 140 -3.53 2.22 7.19
CA PHE A 140 -4.63 1.28 7.00
C PHE A 140 -5.86 1.78 7.77
N ASP A 141 -7.03 1.52 7.23
CA ASP A 141 -8.29 1.72 7.94
C ASP A 141 -8.43 0.70 9.08
N LYS A 142 -8.74 1.16 10.28
CA LYS A 142 -8.80 0.29 11.48
C LYS A 142 -9.94 -0.72 11.44
N LYS A 143 -11.04 -0.44 10.71
CA LYS A 143 -12.22 -1.32 10.65
C LYS A 143 -12.06 -2.38 9.57
N THR A 144 -11.59 -1.97 8.39
CA THR A 144 -11.53 -2.84 7.21
C THR A 144 -10.15 -3.42 6.95
N PHE A 145 -9.10 -2.87 7.60
CA PHE A 145 -7.69 -3.21 7.38
C PHE A 145 -7.21 -3.02 5.93
N ASN A 146 -7.96 -2.23 5.16
CA ASN A 146 -7.56 -1.85 3.81
C ASN A 146 -6.49 -0.77 3.86
N LEU A 147 -5.58 -0.80 2.88
CA LEU A 147 -4.67 0.31 2.62
C LEU A 147 -5.50 1.55 2.27
N ILE A 148 -5.20 2.69 2.92
CA ILE A 148 -5.87 3.97 2.68
C ILE A 148 -4.91 5.07 2.28
N GLY A 149 -3.60 4.81 2.28
CA GLY A 149 -2.64 5.79 1.85
C GLY A 149 -1.23 5.53 2.36
N TRP A 150 -0.35 6.40 1.97
CA TRP A 150 1.05 6.40 2.40
C TRP A 150 1.63 7.80 2.36
N GLN A 151 2.73 7.97 3.09
CA GLN A 151 3.56 9.15 3.08
C GLN A 151 4.99 8.71 2.79
N THR A 152 5.64 9.38 1.87
CA THR A 152 7.03 9.14 1.49
C THR A 152 7.70 10.47 1.14
N GLU A 153 9.00 10.45 0.94
CA GLU A 153 9.69 11.51 0.22
C GLU A 153 9.80 11.12 -1.26
N ASP A 154 9.68 12.09 -2.15
CA ASP A 154 9.96 11.87 -3.57
C ASP A 154 11.49 11.84 -3.83
N ILE A 155 11.89 11.73 -5.09
CA ILE A 155 13.32 11.70 -5.48
C ILE A 155 14.06 13.03 -5.25
N TYR A 156 13.34 14.12 -4.98
CA TYR A 156 13.86 15.44 -4.64
C TYR A 156 13.76 15.74 -3.15
N GLN A 157 13.44 14.74 -2.31
CA GLN A 157 13.22 14.84 -0.87
C GLN A 157 12.00 15.69 -0.48
N ASN A 158 11.06 15.90 -1.39
CA ASN A 158 9.79 16.54 -1.07
C ASN A 158 8.86 15.55 -0.39
N LEU A 159 8.26 15.98 0.71
CA LEU A 159 7.25 15.20 1.40
C LEU A 159 6.02 15.00 0.50
N THR A 160 5.69 13.75 0.25
CA THR A 160 4.56 13.35 -0.56
C THR A 160 3.58 12.55 0.29
N ILE A 161 2.36 13.04 0.41
CA ILE A 161 1.26 12.37 1.12
C ILE A 161 0.21 11.95 0.10
N THR A 162 -0.10 10.67 0.05
CA THR A 162 -1.09 10.11 -0.87
C THR A 162 -2.20 9.44 -0.08
N PHE A 163 -3.43 9.88 -0.25
CA PHE A 163 -4.64 9.20 0.22
C PHE A 163 -5.32 8.49 -0.92
N ILE A 164 -5.88 7.31 -0.64
CA ILE A 164 -6.60 6.53 -1.65
C ILE A 164 -8.04 6.27 -1.21
N SER A 165 -8.93 6.28 -2.18
CA SER A 165 -10.37 6.05 -2.00
C SER A 165 -10.94 5.22 -3.15
N LEU A 166 -12.20 4.82 -3.05
CA LEU A 166 -12.90 4.02 -4.07
C LEU A 166 -12.13 2.75 -4.47
N VAL A 167 -11.49 2.11 -3.49
CA VAL A 167 -10.60 0.98 -3.71
C VAL A 167 -11.38 -0.25 -4.16
N LYS A 168 -10.98 -0.82 -5.31
CA LYS A 168 -11.42 -2.13 -5.81
C LYS A 168 -10.22 -3.06 -5.83
N ILE A 169 -10.37 -4.28 -5.33
CA ILE A 169 -9.29 -5.27 -5.26
C ILE A 169 -9.57 -6.43 -6.22
N ASN A 170 -8.49 -7.07 -6.67
CA ASN A 170 -8.51 -8.31 -7.46
C ASN A 170 -9.42 -8.23 -8.70
N GLN A 171 -9.42 -7.07 -9.36
CA GLN A 171 -10.13 -6.90 -10.63
C GLN A 171 -9.31 -7.56 -11.75
N GLU A 172 -9.99 -7.93 -12.82
CA GLU A 172 -9.32 -8.31 -14.06
C GLU A 172 -8.61 -7.09 -14.66
N ILE A 173 -7.32 -7.22 -14.93
CA ILE A 173 -6.46 -6.12 -15.40
C ILE A 173 -5.67 -6.61 -16.60
N ASN A 174 -5.80 -5.89 -17.73
CA ASN A 174 -4.92 -6.10 -18.88
C ASN A 174 -3.49 -5.60 -18.52
N ASP A 175 -2.51 -6.48 -18.65
CA ASP A 175 -1.10 -6.18 -18.33
C ASP A 175 -0.45 -5.16 -19.26
N ASP A 176 -1.04 -4.89 -20.43
CA ASP A 176 -0.53 -3.92 -21.40
C ASP A 176 -0.45 -2.49 -20.84
N ILE A 177 -1.28 -2.15 -19.85
CA ILE A 177 -1.22 -0.84 -19.17
C ILE A 177 0.10 -0.59 -18.45
N PHE A 178 0.85 -1.64 -18.11
CA PHE A 178 2.17 -1.55 -17.44
C PHE A 178 3.34 -1.53 -18.43
N ILE A 179 3.08 -1.54 -19.74
CA ILE A 179 4.10 -1.33 -20.77
C ILE A 179 4.58 0.12 -20.65
N LEU A 180 5.90 0.28 -20.53
CA LEU A 180 6.49 1.61 -20.38
C LEU A 180 6.20 2.45 -21.63
N PRO A 181 5.69 3.68 -21.48
CA PRO A 181 5.52 4.57 -22.61
C PRO A 181 6.87 4.92 -23.24
N LYS A 182 6.90 5.11 -24.55
CA LYS A 182 8.09 5.59 -25.26
C LYS A 182 8.20 7.11 -25.13
N LYS A 183 9.43 7.61 -25.24
CA LYS A 183 9.68 9.02 -25.47
C LYS A 183 9.22 9.34 -26.89
N ASP A 184 8.49 10.43 -27.06
CA ASP A 184 8.08 10.93 -28.37
C ASP A 184 9.27 11.50 -29.13
#